data_093376b64d06ed0c6487125365821c87
#
_entry.id   093376b64d06ed0c6487125365821c87
#
_cell.length_a   1.000
_cell.length_b   1.000
_cell.length_c   1.000
_cell.angle_alpha   90.00
_cell.angle_beta   90.00
_cell.angle_gamma   90.00
#
_symmetry.space_group_name_H-M   'P 1'
#
loop_
_entity.id
_entity.type
_entity.pdbx_description
1 polymer ?
#
loop_
_entity_poly.entity_id
_entity_poly.type
_entity_poly.pdbx_seq_one_letter_code
_entity_poly.pdbx_strand_id
1 'polypeptide(L)'
;MAQALPTKALINGSWVDGSGGTFPVHSPQSGALIADVALCDAGDVARAVEAARAAQPGWAATPLIERVKIMRQIHALFAARAEEVAQVLIIEIGKTVAEAREEVHEYAAPSWQKAGEEVLRHRGLSFPSTQEQTNNKRLVLTHRPLGVVGVITPYNFPTDIASIALAHIIAAGNTAVWKPSEFSPICCNMVAEICTEAGLPPGVLNVVHGMGEVGAAIVDHDDVDGLFFTGSTATGKRIAAKAALRPHLLELGGDGPVIVLADADIDAAVEGAMNACFYYAGQVCTSGERLLVHADIHDEFVSKLKARASQLRIGDPGLDDTEMGPLRNSATLGRVVEHVEEARAQGAEITQYGPQEGLFYPATILTGVTPEMTIAREETFGPVAPIIKISSIPEAIAIANSSKLGLIASLWTRDLATAWRVGEALQHGTVNINETSNYWDQLAPFGGTGNSGVGRELSQWFLERFTEQKLLVFDLGDTEVRYNRRAEGGW
;
A
#
# COMPACT_ATOMS: atom_id res chain seq x y z
N MET A 1 -29.32 -3.45 -18.09
CA MET A 1 -28.42 -2.81 -19.05
C MET A 1 -27.07 -2.78 -18.35
N ALA A 2 -26.01 -3.30 -18.97
CA ALA A 2 -24.67 -3.19 -18.40
C ALA A 2 -24.35 -1.69 -18.26
N GLN A 3 -24.04 -1.25 -17.06
CA GLN A 3 -23.60 0.12 -16.80
C GLN A 3 -22.32 0.37 -17.59
N ALA A 4 -22.22 1.53 -18.25
CA ALA A 4 -21.01 1.86 -19.00
C ALA A 4 -19.83 1.99 -18.01
N LEU A 5 -18.70 1.37 -18.33
CA LEU A 5 -17.49 1.45 -17.50
C LEU A 5 -16.99 2.89 -17.39
N PRO A 6 -16.56 3.35 -16.21
CA PRO A 6 -16.05 4.71 -16.02
C PRO A 6 -14.62 4.83 -16.58
N THR A 7 -14.46 5.55 -17.69
CA THR A 7 -13.20 5.66 -18.43
C THR A 7 -12.61 7.07 -18.51
N LYS A 8 -13.30 8.06 -17.94
CA LYS A 8 -12.89 9.47 -18.01
C LYS A 8 -12.06 9.88 -16.79
N ALA A 9 -11.33 10.98 -16.91
CA ALA A 9 -10.68 11.64 -15.77
C ALA A 9 -11.71 12.45 -14.97
N LEU A 10 -11.49 12.62 -13.67
CA LEU A 10 -12.33 13.43 -12.79
C LEU A 10 -11.58 14.70 -12.41
N ILE A 11 -12.04 15.85 -12.88
CA ILE A 11 -11.44 17.15 -12.53
C ILE A 11 -12.54 18.09 -12.07
N ASN A 12 -12.40 18.65 -10.88
CA ASN A 12 -13.34 19.58 -10.27
C ASN A 12 -14.80 19.07 -10.28
N GLY A 13 -14.99 17.79 -9.95
CA GLY A 13 -16.30 17.14 -9.90
C GLY A 13 -16.92 16.82 -11.26
N SER A 14 -16.20 17.05 -12.36
CA SER A 14 -16.65 16.75 -13.73
C SER A 14 -15.83 15.63 -14.35
N TRP A 15 -16.52 14.67 -15.00
CA TRP A 15 -15.88 13.64 -15.80
C TRP A 15 -15.49 14.20 -17.16
N VAL A 16 -14.20 14.23 -17.45
CA VAL A 16 -13.64 14.85 -18.65
C VAL A 16 -12.78 13.88 -19.45
N ASP A 17 -12.67 14.13 -20.75
CA ASP A 17 -11.72 13.44 -21.60
C ASP A 17 -10.31 13.97 -21.33
N GLY A 18 -9.29 13.10 -21.43
CA GLY A 18 -7.91 13.52 -21.29
C GLY A 18 -7.39 14.27 -22.53
N SER A 19 -6.55 15.26 -22.32
CA SER A 19 -5.95 16.05 -23.41
C SER A 19 -4.97 15.24 -24.27
N GLY A 20 -4.43 14.12 -23.76
CA GLY A 20 -3.55 13.19 -24.47
C GLY A 20 -4.28 12.12 -25.30
N GLY A 21 -5.62 12.16 -25.37
CA GLY A 21 -6.42 11.13 -26.05
C GLY A 21 -6.82 9.98 -25.12
N THR A 22 -6.60 8.73 -25.54
CA THR A 22 -6.94 7.53 -24.74
C THR A 22 -5.82 6.50 -24.78
N PHE A 23 -5.86 5.55 -23.85
CA PHE A 23 -5.03 4.35 -23.88
C PHE A 23 -5.85 3.10 -23.58
N PRO A 24 -5.52 1.95 -24.20
CA PRO A 24 -6.28 0.72 -24.06
C PRO A 24 -5.96 0.02 -22.75
N VAL A 25 -7.00 -0.52 -22.10
CA VAL A 25 -6.88 -1.41 -20.94
C VAL A 25 -7.33 -2.80 -21.35
N HIS A 26 -6.48 -3.80 -21.16
CA HIS A 26 -6.72 -5.17 -21.57
C HIS A 26 -6.87 -6.10 -20.37
N SER A 27 -7.71 -7.13 -20.49
CA SER A 27 -7.84 -8.20 -19.52
C SER A 27 -6.55 -9.04 -19.47
N PRO A 28 -5.96 -9.26 -18.29
CA PRO A 28 -4.78 -10.11 -18.18
C PRO A 28 -5.07 -11.59 -18.45
N GLN A 29 -6.32 -12.02 -18.27
CA GLN A 29 -6.76 -13.40 -18.52
C GLN A 29 -6.78 -13.72 -20.02
N SER A 30 -7.37 -12.83 -20.83
CA SER A 30 -7.69 -13.12 -22.24
C SER A 30 -6.94 -12.25 -23.24
N GLY A 31 -6.30 -11.17 -22.79
CA GLY A 31 -5.73 -10.15 -23.66
C GLY A 31 -6.77 -9.28 -24.38
N ALA A 32 -8.07 -9.50 -24.14
CA ALA A 32 -9.14 -8.74 -24.79
C ALA A 32 -9.16 -7.29 -24.29
N LEU A 33 -9.48 -6.35 -25.19
CA LEU A 33 -9.72 -4.96 -24.85
C LEU A 33 -10.95 -4.87 -23.92
N ILE A 34 -10.77 -4.24 -22.75
CA ILE A 34 -11.86 -3.92 -21.82
C ILE A 34 -12.46 -2.57 -22.18
N ALA A 35 -11.61 -1.54 -22.26
CA ALA A 35 -12.02 -0.18 -22.61
C ALA A 35 -10.80 0.67 -23.00
N ASP A 36 -11.08 1.79 -23.70
CA ASP A 36 -10.13 2.89 -23.88
C ASP A 36 -10.37 3.94 -22.79
N VAL A 37 -9.35 4.26 -22.00
CA VAL A 37 -9.40 5.18 -20.86
C VAL A 37 -8.73 6.50 -21.22
N ALA A 38 -9.24 7.60 -20.69
CA ALA A 38 -8.70 8.94 -20.88
C ALA A 38 -7.20 8.99 -20.57
N LEU A 39 -6.40 9.55 -21.45
CA LEU A 39 -4.99 9.85 -21.25
C LEU A 39 -4.82 11.33 -20.96
N CYS A 40 -4.43 11.65 -19.74
CA CYS A 40 -4.14 13.02 -19.32
C CYS A 40 -2.72 13.44 -19.69
N ASP A 41 -2.51 14.73 -19.74
CA ASP A 41 -1.19 15.36 -19.89
C ASP A 41 -0.86 16.28 -18.70
N ALA A 42 0.27 16.98 -18.74
CA ALA A 42 0.68 17.93 -17.70
C ALA A 42 -0.30 19.09 -17.52
N GLY A 43 -1.03 19.49 -18.58
CA GLY A 43 -2.07 20.52 -18.52
C GLY A 43 -3.30 20.03 -17.73
N ASP A 44 -3.69 18.76 -17.89
CA ASP A 44 -4.75 18.16 -17.10
C ASP A 44 -4.37 18.08 -15.62
N VAL A 45 -3.12 17.69 -15.32
CA VAL A 45 -2.58 17.69 -13.95
C VAL A 45 -2.64 19.08 -13.34
N ALA A 46 -2.19 20.13 -14.09
CA ALA A 46 -2.25 21.49 -13.60
C ALA A 46 -3.68 21.93 -13.27
N ARG A 47 -4.67 21.62 -14.13
CA ARG A 47 -6.09 21.89 -13.86
C ARG A 47 -6.62 21.15 -12.63
N ALA A 48 -6.20 19.90 -12.45
CA ALA A 48 -6.59 19.09 -11.28
C ALA A 48 -6.01 19.65 -9.96
N VAL A 49 -4.74 20.09 -9.99
CA VAL A 49 -4.09 20.74 -8.85
C VAL A 49 -4.72 22.10 -8.55
N GLU A 50 -5.02 22.91 -9.56
CA GLU A 50 -5.73 24.19 -9.39
C GLU A 50 -7.12 23.97 -8.74
N ALA A 51 -7.89 22.99 -9.23
CA ALA A 51 -9.19 22.63 -8.64
C ALA A 51 -9.05 22.18 -7.18
N ALA A 52 -8.05 21.34 -6.88
CA ALA A 52 -7.76 20.87 -5.54
C ALA A 52 -7.37 22.04 -4.61
N ARG A 53 -6.52 22.95 -5.08
CA ARG A 53 -6.10 24.15 -4.34
C ARG A 53 -7.26 25.10 -4.05
N ALA A 54 -8.17 25.27 -5.02
CA ALA A 54 -9.35 26.10 -4.84
C ALA A 54 -10.35 25.52 -3.83
N ALA A 55 -10.53 24.21 -3.82
CA ALA A 55 -11.44 23.50 -2.91
C ALA A 55 -10.90 23.39 -1.47
N GLN A 56 -9.57 23.34 -1.30
CA GLN A 56 -8.91 23.00 -0.05
C GLN A 56 -9.31 23.88 1.14
N PRO A 57 -9.36 25.23 1.08
CA PRO A 57 -9.73 26.03 2.24
C PRO A 57 -11.17 25.78 2.72
N GLY A 58 -12.10 25.58 1.79
CA GLY A 58 -13.49 25.24 2.12
C GLY A 58 -13.61 23.89 2.77
N TRP A 59 -12.89 22.88 2.24
CA TRP A 59 -12.87 21.54 2.81
C TRP A 59 -12.22 21.50 4.18
N ALA A 60 -11.09 22.15 4.37
CA ALA A 60 -10.41 22.27 5.67
C ALA A 60 -11.28 22.97 6.72
N ALA A 61 -12.10 23.96 6.33
CA ALA A 61 -13.01 24.66 7.21
C ALA A 61 -14.32 23.88 7.50
N THR A 62 -14.60 22.81 6.73
CA THR A 62 -15.78 21.96 6.96
C THR A 62 -15.69 21.32 8.35
N PRO A 63 -16.74 21.43 9.20
CA PRO A 63 -16.75 20.83 10.52
C PRO A 63 -16.37 19.35 10.47
N LEU A 64 -15.51 18.91 11.39
CA LEU A 64 -15.00 17.54 11.41
C LEU A 64 -16.10 16.49 11.32
N ILE A 65 -17.20 16.70 12.06
CA ILE A 65 -18.33 15.75 12.06
C ILE A 65 -19.02 15.64 10.68
N GLU A 66 -19.03 16.71 9.90
CA GLU A 66 -19.61 16.67 8.54
C GLU A 66 -18.68 15.91 7.58
N ARG A 67 -17.37 16.09 7.69
CA ARG A 67 -16.40 15.26 6.95
C ARG A 67 -16.58 13.77 7.29
N VAL A 68 -16.70 13.43 8.58
CA VAL A 68 -16.94 12.05 9.05
C VAL A 68 -18.25 11.47 8.52
N LYS A 69 -19.31 12.27 8.40
CA LYS A 69 -20.58 11.81 7.78
C LYS A 69 -20.35 11.41 6.31
N ILE A 70 -19.61 12.20 5.56
CA ILE A 70 -19.28 11.86 4.17
C ILE A 70 -18.43 10.57 4.11
N MET A 71 -17.45 10.38 4.99
CA MET A 71 -16.67 9.13 5.05
C MET A 71 -17.56 7.90 5.29
N ARG A 72 -18.53 8.01 6.21
CA ARG A 72 -19.50 6.93 6.49
C ARG A 72 -20.43 6.68 5.30
N GLN A 73 -20.81 7.73 4.57
CA GLN A 73 -21.62 7.61 3.37
C GLN A 73 -20.84 6.89 2.25
N ILE A 74 -19.55 7.24 2.07
CA ILE A 74 -18.67 6.55 1.11
C ILE A 74 -18.58 5.06 1.47
N HIS A 75 -18.31 4.73 2.75
CA HIS A 75 -18.30 3.35 3.21
C HIS A 75 -19.60 2.61 2.87
N ALA A 76 -20.76 3.20 3.19
CA ALA A 76 -22.05 2.58 2.95
C ALA A 76 -22.33 2.33 1.46
N LEU A 77 -22.01 3.30 0.61
CA LEU A 77 -22.17 3.17 -0.86
C LEU A 77 -21.17 2.17 -1.43
N PHE A 78 -19.93 2.18 -0.93
CA PHE A 78 -18.93 1.21 -1.36
C PHE A 78 -19.34 -0.22 -1.04
N ALA A 79 -19.82 -0.45 0.20
CA ALA A 79 -20.34 -1.75 0.62
C ALA A 79 -21.57 -2.18 -0.22
N ALA A 80 -22.44 -1.24 -0.58
CA ALA A 80 -23.61 -1.51 -1.42
C ALA A 80 -23.23 -1.87 -2.87
N ARG A 81 -22.12 -1.33 -3.38
CA ARG A 81 -21.61 -1.57 -4.75
C ARG A 81 -20.44 -2.56 -4.78
N ALA A 82 -20.15 -3.24 -3.68
CA ALA A 82 -18.96 -4.06 -3.53
C ALA A 82 -18.83 -5.15 -4.60
N GLU A 83 -19.93 -5.83 -4.94
CA GLU A 83 -19.91 -6.87 -5.97
C GLU A 83 -19.63 -6.29 -7.37
N GLU A 84 -20.13 -5.09 -7.69
CA GLU A 84 -19.84 -4.40 -8.95
C GLU A 84 -18.33 -4.09 -9.07
N VAL A 85 -17.73 -3.61 -7.98
CA VAL A 85 -16.29 -3.30 -7.94
C VAL A 85 -15.47 -4.58 -8.03
N ALA A 86 -15.86 -5.65 -7.30
CA ALA A 86 -15.18 -6.94 -7.34
C ALA A 86 -15.19 -7.55 -8.76
N GLN A 87 -16.29 -7.46 -9.49
CA GLN A 87 -16.37 -7.94 -10.87
C GLN A 87 -15.40 -7.19 -11.80
N VAL A 88 -15.22 -5.89 -11.60
CA VAL A 88 -14.24 -5.12 -12.38
C VAL A 88 -12.81 -5.50 -12.00
N LEU A 89 -12.50 -5.73 -10.71
CA LEU A 89 -11.19 -6.22 -10.27
C LEU A 89 -10.82 -7.56 -10.91
N ILE A 90 -11.78 -8.50 -11.04
CA ILE A 90 -11.57 -9.79 -11.70
C ILE A 90 -11.15 -9.57 -13.17
N ILE A 91 -11.91 -8.75 -13.89
CA ILE A 91 -11.71 -8.55 -15.33
C ILE A 91 -10.46 -7.70 -15.60
N GLU A 92 -10.26 -6.62 -14.83
CA GLU A 92 -9.23 -5.62 -15.10
C GLU A 92 -7.85 -6.03 -14.61
N ILE A 93 -7.74 -6.66 -13.42
CA ILE A 93 -6.44 -7.01 -12.83
C ILE A 93 -6.22 -8.51 -12.59
N GLY A 94 -7.22 -9.33 -12.89
CA GLY A 94 -7.07 -10.79 -12.85
C GLY A 94 -7.11 -11.40 -11.45
N LYS A 95 -7.66 -10.71 -10.45
CA LYS A 95 -7.92 -11.30 -9.13
C LYS A 95 -8.98 -12.39 -9.24
N THR A 96 -8.84 -13.44 -8.43
CA THR A 96 -9.90 -14.44 -8.28
C THR A 96 -11.14 -13.82 -7.63
N VAL A 97 -12.29 -14.51 -7.75
CA VAL A 97 -13.53 -14.06 -7.10
C VAL A 97 -13.32 -13.83 -5.60
N ALA A 98 -12.61 -14.75 -4.93
CA ALA A 98 -12.34 -14.67 -3.49
C ALA A 98 -11.48 -13.44 -3.16
N GLU A 99 -10.36 -13.26 -3.86
CA GLU A 99 -9.42 -12.14 -3.66
C GLU A 99 -10.06 -10.79 -3.96
N ALA A 100 -10.87 -10.69 -5.01
CA ALA A 100 -11.55 -9.45 -5.39
C ALA A 100 -12.59 -9.05 -4.35
N ARG A 101 -13.39 -10.01 -3.87
CA ARG A 101 -14.37 -9.78 -2.80
C ARG A 101 -13.69 -9.41 -1.49
N GLU A 102 -12.63 -10.10 -1.11
CA GLU A 102 -11.84 -9.79 0.08
C GLU A 102 -11.31 -8.35 0.03
N GLU A 103 -10.66 -7.93 -1.09
CA GLU A 103 -10.15 -6.57 -1.23
C GLU A 103 -11.24 -5.52 -0.98
N VAL A 104 -12.43 -5.73 -1.54
CA VAL A 104 -13.51 -4.74 -1.45
C VAL A 104 -14.20 -4.75 -0.09
N HIS A 105 -14.58 -5.93 0.41
CA HIS A 105 -15.40 -6.06 1.62
C HIS A 105 -14.62 -5.89 2.91
N GLU A 106 -13.39 -6.44 2.96
CA GLU A 106 -12.62 -6.48 4.20
C GLU A 106 -11.67 -5.27 4.33
N TYR A 107 -11.29 -4.66 3.20
CA TYR A 107 -10.26 -3.62 3.19
C TYR A 107 -10.75 -2.29 2.61
N ALA A 108 -11.09 -2.22 1.33
CA ALA A 108 -11.35 -0.95 0.64
C ALA A 108 -12.55 -0.18 1.22
N ALA A 109 -13.72 -0.81 1.37
CA ALA A 109 -14.89 -0.17 1.92
C ALA A 109 -14.73 0.21 3.40
N PRO A 110 -14.22 -0.68 4.31
CA PRO A 110 -14.00 -0.34 5.71
C PRO A 110 -13.00 0.79 5.94
N SER A 111 -12.00 0.98 5.07
CA SER A 111 -10.98 2.03 5.20
C SER A 111 -11.59 3.43 5.33
N TRP A 112 -12.70 3.71 4.63
CA TRP A 112 -13.40 4.99 4.71
C TRP A 112 -14.04 5.24 6.08
N GLN A 113 -14.68 4.23 6.65
CA GLN A 113 -15.24 4.34 8.01
C GLN A 113 -14.11 4.50 9.03
N LYS A 114 -13.08 3.66 8.95
CA LYS A 114 -11.95 3.66 9.91
C LYS A 114 -11.21 5.00 9.90
N ALA A 115 -10.91 5.57 8.74
CA ALA A 115 -10.30 6.90 8.64
C ALA A 115 -11.16 7.98 9.29
N GLY A 116 -12.49 7.92 9.12
CA GLY A 116 -13.44 8.81 9.79
C GLY A 116 -13.41 8.66 11.32
N GLU A 117 -13.23 7.44 11.83
CA GLU A 117 -13.11 7.17 13.26
C GLU A 117 -11.74 7.60 13.81
N GLU A 118 -10.65 7.38 13.06
CA GLU A 118 -9.31 7.78 13.46
C GLU A 118 -9.18 9.30 13.55
N VAL A 119 -9.71 10.06 12.59
CA VAL A 119 -9.63 11.52 12.65
C VAL A 119 -10.38 12.13 13.83
N LEU A 120 -11.44 11.44 14.34
CA LEU A 120 -12.12 11.85 15.59
C LEU A 120 -11.25 11.64 16.83
N ARG A 121 -10.30 10.71 16.78
CA ARG A 121 -9.33 10.41 17.85
C ARG A 121 -8.03 11.17 17.70
N HIS A 122 -7.77 11.79 16.56
CA HIS A 122 -6.58 12.60 16.31
C HIS A 122 -6.65 13.93 17.06
N ARG A 123 -6.03 13.95 18.25
CA ARG A 123 -6.21 15.01 19.24
C ARG A 123 -5.01 15.96 19.30
N GLY A 124 -5.31 17.23 19.55
CA GLY A 124 -4.30 18.17 20.03
C GLY A 124 -3.88 17.89 21.48
N LEU A 125 -2.81 18.53 21.89
CA LEU A 125 -2.26 18.40 23.25
C LEU A 125 -2.22 19.77 23.93
N SER A 126 -2.41 19.79 25.25
CA SER A 126 -2.19 20.98 26.06
C SER A 126 -0.99 20.75 26.97
N PHE A 127 -0.06 21.71 26.98
CA PHE A 127 1.15 21.66 27.78
C PHE A 127 1.15 22.79 28.82
N PRO A 128 1.57 22.53 30.07
CA PRO A 128 1.89 23.58 31.01
C PRO A 128 3.18 24.32 30.58
N SER A 129 3.31 25.58 30.92
CA SER A 129 4.61 26.24 30.82
C SER A 129 5.57 25.66 31.88
N THR A 130 6.79 25.36 31.46
CA THR A 130 7.84 24.83 32.35
C THR A 130 8.82 25.90 32.83
N GLN A 131 8.69 27.13 32.34
CA GLN A 131 9.54 28.24 32.71
C GLN A 131 8.84 29.06 33.80
N GLU A 132 9.54 29.31 34.88
CA GLU A 132 9.03 30.07 36.04
C GLU A 132 8.48 31.45 35.64
N GLN A 133 9.17 32.13 34.69
CA GLN A 133 8.81 33.47 34.20
C GLN A 133 7.61 33.46 33.24
N THR A 134 7.14 32.30 32.82
CA THR A 134 6.05 32.14 31.82
C THR A 134 4.95 31.22 32.31
N ASN A 135 4.75 31.08 33.61
CA ASN A 135 3.71 30.25 34.22
C ASN A 135 2.28 30.68 33.87
N ASN A 136 2.11 31.93 33.39
CA ASN A 136 0.87 32.52 32.88
C ASN A 136 0.54 32.07 31.46
N LYS A 137 1.41 31.30 30.79
CA LYS A 137 1.14 30.84 29.42
C LYS A 137 0.40 29.50 29.39
N ARG A 138 -0.42 29.35 28.34
CA ARG A 138 -1.06 28.08 27.97
C ARG A 138 -0.62 27.73 26.56
N LEU A 139 -0.18 26.50 26.41
CA LEU A 139 0.38 25.99 25.18
C LEU A 139 -0.59 24.92 24.63
N VAL A 140 -1.14 25.15 23.45
CA VAL A 140 -2.09 24.23 22.83
C VAL A 140 -1.57 23.83 21.47
N LEU A 141 -1.22 22.55 21.32
CA LEU A 141 -0.86 21.94 20.06
C LEU A 141 -2.12 21.55 19.28
N THR A 142 -2.22 21.99 18.07
CA THR A 142 -3.29 21.63 17.12
C THR A 142 -2.68 21.02 15.87
N HIS A 143 -3.49 20.29 15.11
CA HIS A 143 -3.13 19.77 13.80
C HIS A 143 -3.91 20.53 12.70
N ARG A 144 -3.25 20.81 11.59
CA ARG A 144 -3.86 21.39 10.41
C ARG A 144 -3.54 20.53 9.18
N PRO A 145 -4.42 20.44 8.18
CA PRO A 145 -4.10 19.75 6.94
C PRO A 145 -2.89 20.39 6.24
N LEU A 146 -2.14 19.60 5.48
CA LEU A 146 -1.05 20.08 4.63
C LEU A 146 -1.57 21.00 3.52
N GLY A 147 -2.61 20.57 2.83
CA GLY A 147 -3.16 21.24 1.66
C GLY A 147 -3.55 20.29 0.55
N VAL A 148 -2.90 20.39 -0.62
CA VAL A 148 -3.07 19.51 -1.77
C VAL A 148 -2.09 18.34 -1.67
N VAL A 149 -2.59 17.11 -1.74
CA VAL A 149 -1.75 15.91 -1.70
C VAL A 149 -1.81 15.19 -3.06
N GLY A 150 -0.64 14.97 -3.64
CA GLY A 150 -0.47 14.08 -4.79
C GLY A 150 -0.48 12.62 -4.34
N VAL A 151 -1.36 11.81 -4.92
CA VAL A 151 -1.55 10.40 -4.58
C VAL A 151 -1.28 9.55 -5.81
N ILE A 152 -0.34 8.61 -5.73
CA ILE A 152 0.00 7.71 -6.83
C ILE A 152 -0.05 6.27 -6.30
N THR A 153 -0.94 5.44 -6.86
CA THR A 153 -1.21 4.09 -6.37
C THR A 153 -0.89 3.00 -7.40
N PRO A 154 -0.54 1.79 -6.96
CA PRO A 154 -0.19 0.66 -7.82
C PRO A 154 -1.45 -0.07 -8.33
N TYR A 155 -1.23 -1.15 -9.07
CA TYR A 155 -2.31 -1.95 -9.65
C TYR A 155 -2.72 -3.16 -8.82
N ASN A 156 -1.88 -3.61 -7.87
CA ASN A 156 -2.08 -4.93 -7.25
C ASN A 156 -3.20 -4.96 -6.19
N PHE A 157 -3.42 -3.88 -5.46
CA PHE A 157 -4.58 -3.64 -4.58
C PHE A 157 -5.14 -2.26 -4.86
N PRO A 158 -5.70 -2.03 -6.07
CA PRO A 158 -5.98 -0.68 -6.56
C PRO A 158 -7.08 0.02 -5.78
N THR A 159 -8.08 -0.72 -5.28
CA THR A 159 -9.20 -0.14 -4.52
C THR A 159 -8.87 0.00 -3.05
N ASP A 160 -8.11 -0.94 -2.48
CA ASP A 160 -7.73 -0.92 -1.07
C ASP A 160 -6.68 0.17 -0.78
N ILE A 161 -5.51 0.12 -1.44
CA ILE A 161 -4.44 1.11 -1.22
C ILE A 161 -4.93 2.53 -1.51
N ALA A 162 -5.75 2.69 -2.55
CA ALA A 162 -6.37 3.99 -2.83
C ALA A 162 -7.32 4.41 -1.72
N SER A 163 -8.18 3.51 -1.23
CA SER A 163 -9.12 3.82 -0.15
C SER A 163 -8.41 4.17 1.14
N ILE A 164 -7.35 3.43 1.52
CA ILE A 164 -6.52 3.77 2.68
C ILE A 164 -5.97 5.19 2.54
N ALA A 165 -5.30 5.48 1.43
CA ALA A 165 -4.65 6.77 1.23
C ALA A 165 -5.66 7.92 1.17
N LEU A 166 -6.64 7.82 0.28
CA LEU A 166 -7.61 8.89 0.03
C LEU A 166 -8.48 9.17 1.27
N ALA A 167 -8.94 8.10 1.96
CA ALA A 167 -9.80 8.27 3.13
C ALA A 167 -9.10 9.07 4.24
N HIS A 168 -7.84 8.73 4.58
CA HIS A 168 -7.10 9.45 5.62
C HIS A 168 -6.72 10.87 5.20
N ILE A 169 -6.25 11.06 3.95
CA ILE A 169 -5.89 12.37 3.41
C ILE A 169 -7.10 13.31 3.44
N ILE A 170 -8.25 12.85 2.94
CA ILE A 170 -9.49 13.62 2.85
C ILE A 170 -10.10 13.85 4.24
N ALA A 171 -10.14 12.83 5.11
CA ALA A 171 -10.63 12.97 6.47
C ALA A 171 -9.83 14.00 7.29
N ALA A 172 -8.51 14.09 7.08
CA ALA A 172 -7.65 15.10 7.71
C ALA A 172 -7.93 16.53 7.24
N GLY A 173 -8.68 16.73 6.14
CA GLY A 173 -9.04 18.04 5.57
C GLY A 173 -8.15 18.47 4.42
N ASN A 174 -7.34 17.57 3.87
CA ASN A 174 -6.60 17.79 2.63
C ASN A 174 -7.49 17.56 1.41
N THR A 175 -7.03 18.02 0.26
CA THR A 175 -7.55 17.65 -1.06
C THR A 175 -6.56 16.76 -1.79
N ALA A 176 -7.03 15.97 -2.74
CA ALA A 176 -6.21 14.97 -3.43
C ALA A 176 -6.24 15.15 -4.96
N VAL A 177 -5.05 14.98 -5.56
CA VAL A 177 -4.88 14.73 -7.00
C VAL A 177 -4.32 13.31 -7.12
N TRP A 178 -5.16 12.40 -7.59
CA TRP A 178 -4.86 10.98 -7.61
C TRP A 178 -4.56 10.48 -9.03
N LYS A 179 -3.42 9.80 -9.17
CA LYS A 179 -3.07 9.02 -10.35
C LYS A 179 -3.06 7.54 -10.00
N PRO A 180 -4.10 6.78 -10.36
CA PRO A 180 -4.07 5.32 -10.28
C PRO A 180 -3.08 4.73 -11.30
N SER A 181 -2.75 3.45 -11.13
CA SER A 181 -1.97 2.71 -12.11
C SER A 181 -2.70 2.67 -13.46
N GLU A 182 -1.95 2.72 -14.54
CA GLU A 182 -2.43 2.52 -15.90
C GLU A 182 -3.02 1.11 -16.15
N PHE A 183 -2.75 0.19 -15.24
CA PHE A 183 -3.27 -1.18 -15.29
C PHE A 183 -4.61 -1.36 -14.57
N SER A 184 -5.06 -0.37 -13.77
CA SER A 184 -6.25 -0.47 -12.93
C SER A 184 -7.09 0.82 -12.90
N PRO A 185 -7.23 1.57 -14.02
CA PRO A 185 -7.93 2.85 -14.00
C PRO A 185 -9.44 2.71 -13.81
N ILE A 186 -10.06 1.62 -14.25
CA ILE A 186 -11.53 1.47 -14.27
C ILE A 186 -12.06 1.22 -12.85
N CYS A 187 -11.51 0.24 -12.13
CA CYS A 187 -11.90 -0.01 -10.74
C CYS A 187 -11.59 1.19 -9.83
N CYS A 188 -10.51 1.93 -10.11
CA CYS A 188 -10.18 3.17 -9.41
C CYS A 188 -11.18 4.29 -9.70
N ASN A 189 -11.67 4.42 -10.92
CA ASN A 189 -12.74 5.35 -11.24
C ASN A 189 -14.05 5.02 -10.51
N MET A 190 -14.36 3.74 -10.28
CA MET A 190 -15.51 3.36 -9.46
C MET A 190 -15.39 3.87 -8.02
N VAL A 191 -14.17 3.86 -7.43
CA VAL A 191 -13.93 4.49 -6.12
C VAL A 191 -14.24 5.99 -6.18
N ALA A 192 -13.81 6.68 -7.24
CA ALA A 192 -14.08 8.12 -7.41
C ALA A 192 -15.56 8.43 -7.64
N GLU A 193 -16.28 7.58 -8.39
CA GLU A 193 -17.73 7.66 -8.54
C GLU A 193 -18.45 7.55 -7.20
N ILE A 194 -18.09 6.54 -6.40
CA ILE A 194 -18.65 6.33 -5.06
C ILE A 194 -18.40 7.56 -4.16
N CYS A 195 -17.20 8.13 -4.20
CA CYS A 195 -16.89 9.36 -3.47
C CYS A 195 -17.77 10.54 -3.90
N THR A 196 -17.97 10.70 -5.21
CA THR A 196 -18.79 11.77 -5.78
C THR A 196 -20.26 11.59 -5.42
N GLU A 197 -20.78 10.36 -5.54
CA GLU A 197 -22.16 9.98 -5.19
C GLU A 197 -22.45 10.18 -3.68
N ALA A 198 -21.46 9.94 -2.83
CA ALA A 198 -21.53 10.19 -1.40
C ALA A 198 -21.55 11.68 -1.01
N GLY A 199 -21.44 12.59 -1.98
CA GLY A 199 -21.49 14.03 -1.77
C GLY A 199 -20.14 14.65 -1.41
N LEU A 200 -19.02 14.03 -1.77
CA LEU A 200 -17.71 14.67 -1.66
C LEU A 200 -17.68 15.94 -2.56
N PRO A 201 -17.36 17.13 -2.03
CA PRO A 201 -17.43 18.36 -2.82
C PRO A 201 -16.50 18.36 -4.05
N PRO A 202 -16.92 19.02 -5.15
CA PRO A 202 -16.06 19.19 -6.33
C PRO A 202 -14.67 19.73 -5.95
N GLY A 203 -13.63 19.19 -6.59
CA GLY A 203 -12.23 19.59 -6.36
C GLY A 203 -11.57 18.95 -5.14
N VAL A 204 -12.31 18.37 -4.17
CA VAL A 204 -11.70 17.66 -3.03
C VAL A 204 -10.94 16.41 -3.49
N LEU A 205 -11.50 15.67 -4.44
CA LEU A 205 -10.85 14.56 -5.13
C LEU A 205 -10.80 14.85 -6.63
N ASN A 206 -9.62 14.71 -7.22
CA ASN A 206 -9.40 14.78 -8.66
C ASN A 206 -8.64 13.52 -9.08
N VAL A 207 -9.02 12.92 -10.22
CA VAL A 207 -8.39 11.71 -10.76
C VAL A 207 -7.87 12.00 -12.16
N VAL A 208 -6.58 11.74 -12.37
CA VAL A 208 -5.90 11.89 -13.66
C VAL A 208 -5.27 10.56 -14.06
N HIS A 209 -5.51 10.13 -15.30
CA HIS A 209 -4.99 8.86 -15.81
C HIS A 209 -3.81 9.08 -16.74
N GLY A 210 -2.91 8.13 -16.79
CA GLY A 210 -1.77 8.13 -17.70
C GLY A 210 -0.58 7.36 -17.16
N MET A 211 0.52 7.43 -17.88
CA MET A 211 1.76 6.70 -17.58
C MET A 211 2.63 7.47 -16.58
N GLY A 212 3.93 7.16 -16.57
CA GLY A 212 4.89 7.74 -15.63
C GLY A 212 5.00 9.26 -15.70
N GLU A 213 4.79 9.86 -16.88
CA GLU A 213 4.88 11.31 -17.11
C GLU A 213 3.80 12.07 -16.33
N VAL A 214 2.58 11.54 -16.23
CA VAL A 214 1.49 12.13 -15.46
C VAL A 214 1.80 12.09 -13.96
N GLY A 215 2.37 10.97 -13.49
CA GLY A 215 2.86 10.87 -12.11
C GLY A 215 3.98 11.86 -11.81
N ALA A 216 4.93 12.01 -12.74
CA ALA A 216 6.02 12.99 -12.62
C ALA A 216 5.50 14.42 -12.59
N ALA A 217 4.48 14.76 -13.41
CA ALA A 217 3.86 16.08 -13.40
C ALA A 217 3.21 16.43 -12.05
N ILE A 218 2.58 15.45 -11.36
CA ILE A 218 2.07 15.64 -9.99
C ILE A 218 3.22 15.89 -9.01
N VAL A 219 4.27 15.06 -9.07
CA VAL A 219 5.42 15.17 -8.17
C VAL A 219 6.19 16.46 -8.35
N ASP A 220 6.31 16.96 -9.57
CA ASP A 220 7.06 18.17 -9.90
C ASP A 220 6.23 19.46 -9.74
N HIS A 221 4.91 19.39 -9.44
CA HIS A 221 4.05 20.56 -9.33
C HIS A 221 4.28 21.31 -8.00
N ASP A 222 4.52 22.62 -8.07
CA ASP A 222 4.84 23.46 -6.91
C ASP A 222 3.68 23.58 -5.90
N ASP A 223 2.43 23.53 -6.37
CA ASP A 223 1.22 23.60 -5.53
C ASP A 223 0.78 22.25 -4.94
N VAL A 224 1.60 21.22 -5.02
CA VAL A 224 1.40 19.95 -4.31
C VAL A 224 2.18 19.99 -3.01
N ASP A 225 1.48 20.00 -1.88
CA ASP A 225 2.07 20.19 -0.53
C ASP A 225 2.59 18.89 0.10
N GLY A 226 2.06 17.74 -0.30
CA GLY A 226 2.47 16.43 0.20
C GLY A 226 2.32 15.35 -0.86
N LEU A 227 3.00 14.22 -0.67
CA LEU A 227 3.01 13.11 -1.63
C LEU A 227 2.76 11.77 -0.94
N PHE A 228 1.87 10.98 -1.52
CA PHE A 228 1.67 9.57 -1.21
C PHE A 228 2.03 8.73 -2.43
N PHE A 229 2.81 7.68 -2.23
CA PHE A 229 3.19 6.77 -3.30
C PHE A 229 3.32 5.34 -2.78
N THR A 230 2.65 4.41 -3.43
CA THR A 230 2.90 2.98 -3.29
C THR A 230 3.33 2.41 -4.64
N GLY A 231 4.44 1.66 -4.66
CA GLY A 231 4.96 1.07 -5.89
C GLY A 231 6.44 0.68 -5.81
N SER A 232 7.14 0.65 -6.96
CA SER A 232 8.51 0.16 -7.00
C SER A 232 9.51 1.04 -6.24
N THR A 233 10.48 0.41 -5.58
CA THR A 233 11.58 1.08 -4.88
C THR A 233 12.33 2.07 -5.77
N ALA A 234 12.54 1.75 -7.04
CA ALA A 234 13.24 2.63 -7.97
C ALA A 234 12.47 3.95 -8.23
N THR A 235 11.13 3.86 -8.35
CA THR A 235 10.28 5.04 -8.50
C THR A 235 10.18 5.83 -7.19
N GLY A 236 10.02 5.15 -6.05
CA GLY A 236 9.99 5.79 -4.75
C GLY A 236 11.22 6.63 -4.45
N LYS A 237 12.42 6.12 -4.78
CA LYS A 237 13.67 6.88 -4.66
C LYS A 237 13.69 8.15 -5.51
N ARG A 238 13.15 8.11 -6.73
CA ARG A 238 13.02 9.29 -7.60
C ARG A 238 12.05 10.31 -7.01
N ILE A 239 10.92 9.85 -6.49
CA ILE A 239 9.94 10.70 -5.81
C ILE A 239 10.54 11.34 -4.57
N ALA A 240 11.22 10.57 -3.70
CA ALA A 240 11.87 11.08 -2.50
C ALA A 240 12.89 12.19 -2.82
N ALA A 241 13.68 12.01 -3.86
CA ALA A 241 14.66 13.02 -4.32
C ALA A 241 13.98 14.32 -4.80
N LYS A 242 12.78 14.23 -5.40
CA LYS A 242 11.99 15.36 -5.89
C LYS A 242 11.11 16.00 -4.81
N ALA A 243 10.68 15.22 -3.83
CA ALA A 243 9.84 15.71 -2.74
C ALA A 243 10.50 16.81 -1.92
N ALA A 244 11.82 16.78 -1.79
CA ALA A 244 12.63 17.74 -1.03
C ALA A 244 12.11 17.91 0.41
N LEU A 245 11.58 19.08 0.77
CA LEU A 245 11.05 19.36 2.11
C LEU A 245 9.56 19.01 2.26
N ARG A 246 8.88 18.59 1.20
CA ARG A 246 7.47 18.22 1.25
C ARG A 246 7.29 16.92 2.04
N PRO A 247 6.34 16.86 2.98
CA PRO A 247 5.95 15.61 3.62
C PRO A 247 5.59 14.56 2.57
N HIS A 248 6.09 13.35 2.74
CA HIS A 248 5.76 12.24 1.84
C HIS A 248 5.71 10.92 2.60
N LEU A 249 4.82 10.04 2.18
CA LEU A 249 4.73 8.66 2.62
C LEU A 249 4.96 7.76 1.41
N LEU A 250 5.90 6.83 1.55
CA LEU A 250 6.31 5.92 0.47
C LEU A 250 6.20 4.49 0.99
N GLU A 251 5.37 3.69 0.33
CA GLU A 251 5.30 2.25 0.52
C GLU A 251 5.87 1.57 -0.72
N LEU A 252 6.95 0.82 -0.53
CA LEU A 252 7.77 0.31 -1.64
C LEU A 252 7.86 -1.22 -1.57
N GLY A 253 8.71 -1.80 -2.44
CA GLY A 253 8.86 -3.25 -2.52
C GLY A 253 9.32 -3.90 -1.22
N GLY A 254 8.98 -5.16 -1.06
CA GLY A 254 9.43 -6.05 0.01
C GLY A 254 10.19 -7.25 -0.52
N ASP A 255 10.83 -7.98 0.38
CA ASP A 255 11.51 -9.24 0.09
C ASP A 255 11.19 -10.35 1.11
N GLY A 256 10.07 -10.21 1.78
CA GLY A 256 9.36 -11.03 2.73
C GLY A 256 10.04 -12.32 3.19
N PRO A 257 11.03 -12.30 4.12
CA PRO A 257 11.57 -13.55 4.64
C PRO A 257 10.51 -14.27 5.48
N VAL A 258 10.24 -15.54 5.13
CA VAL A 258 9.42 -16.46 5.91
C VAL A 258 10.36 -17.47 6.57
N ILE A 259 10.57 -17.33 7.87
CA ILE A 259 11.51 -18.15 8.65
C ILE A 259 10.73 -19.27 9.33
N VAL A 260 11.11 -20.53 9.06
CA VAL A 260 10.48 -21.70 9.67
C VAL A 260 11.52 -22.46 10.49
N LEU A 261 11.43 -22.34 11.82
CA LEU A 261 12.38 -22.96 12.75
C LEU A 261 12.04 -24.44 13.03
N ALA A 262 12.99 -25.18 13.57
CA ALA A 262 12.90 -26.63 13.79
C ALA A 262 11.69 -27.06 14.67
N ASP A 263 11.24 -26.20 15.56
CA ASP A 263 10.13 -26.44 16.48
C ASP A 263 8.76 -25.94 15.96
N ALA A 264 8.72 -25.40 14.73
CA ALA A 264 7.50 -24.86 14.14
C ALA A 264 6.40 -25.92 13.97
N ASP A 265 5.16 -25.46 13.90
CA ASP A 265 4.06 -26.25 13.36
C ASP A 265 4.19 -26.27 11.84
N ILE A 266 4.67 -27.41 11.31
CA ILE A 266 5.01 -27.53 9.89
C ILE A 266 3.76 -27.38 9.01
N ASP A 267 2.63 -27.95 9.42
CA ASP A 267 1.40 -27.90 8.63
C ASP A 267 0.87 -26.46 8.55
N ALA A 268 0.85 -25.74 9.68
CA ALA A 268 0.48 -24.33 9.71
C ALA A 268 1.47 -23.46 8.92
N ALA A 269 2.79 -23.72 9.03
CA ALA A 269 3.81 -22.99 8.29
C ALA A 269 3.71 -23.21 6.77
N VAL A 270 3.31 -24.41 6.33
CA VAL A 270 3.06 -24.71 4.90
C VAL A 270 1.88 -23.90 4.37
N GLU A 271 0.75 -23.87 5.08
CA GLU A 271 -0.40 -23.04 4.66
C GLU A 271 -0.05 -21.54 4.66
N GLY A 272 0.71 -21.08 5.68
CA GLY A 272 1.23 -19.72 5.71
C GLY A 272 2.15 -19.41 4.52
N ALA A 273 3.03 -20.33 4.13
CA ALA A 273 3.90 -20.19 2.97
C ALA A 273 3.12 -20.25 1.64
N MET A 274 2.07 -21.08 1.54
CA MET A 274 1.17 -21.09 0.39
C MET A 274 0.52 -19.73 0.18
N ASN A 275 -0.03 -19.15 1.24
CA ASN A 275 -0.60 -17.81 1.19
C ASN A 275 0.48 -16.76 0.86
N ALA A 276 1.63 -16.78 1.54
CA ALA A 276 2.71 -15.84 1.33
C ALA A 276 3.22 -15.81 -0.11
N CYS A 277 3.31 -16.97 -0.80
CA CYS A 277 3.93 -17.07 -2.13
C CYS A 277 2.93 -17.07 -3.28
N PHE A 278 1.68 -17.51 -3.07
CA PHE A 278 0.75 -17.79 -4.18
C PHE A 278 -0.54 -16.99 -4.13
N TYR A 279 -0.89 -16.33 -3.02
CA TYR A 279 -2.00 -15.38 -2.96
C TYR A 279 -1.80 -14.29 -4.01
N TYR A 280 -2.81 -14.05 -4.81
CA TYR A 280 -2.81 -13.14 -5.97
C TYR A 280 -1.59 -13.35 -6.89
N ALA A 281 -1.22 -14.61 -7.14
CA ALA A 281 -0.05 -15.01 -7.94
C ALA A 281 1.26 -14.32 -7.47
N GLY A 282 1.45 -14.10 -6.16
CA GLY A 282 2.62 -13.48 -5.59
C GLY A 282 2.77 -11.97 -5.86
N GLN A 283 1.74 -11.31 -6.41
CA GLN A 283 1.78 -9.87 -6.72
C GLN A 283 1.45 -9.00 -5.50
N VAL A 284 2.08 -9.30 -4.38
CA VAL A 284 1.88 -8.63 -3.09
C VAL A 284 3.21 -8.12 -2.56
N CYS A 285 3.27 -6.87 -2.11
CA CYS A 285 4.52 -6.29 -1.55
C CYS A 285 5.02 -7.02 -0.29
N THR A 286 4.14 -7.80 0.36
CA THR A 286 4.43 -8.62 1.52
C THR A 286 4.62 -10.10 1.20
N SER A 287 4.69 -10.48 -0.08
CA SER A 287 4.92 -11.86 -0.51
C SER A 287 6.15 -12.50 0.11
N GLY A 288 6.08 -13.83 0.32
CA GLY A 288 7.19 -14.65 0.78
C GLY A 288 8.22 -14.85 -0.31
N GLU A 289 9.12 -13.89 -0.49
CA GLU A 289 10.17 -13.92 -1.51
C GLU A 289 11.37 -14.80 -1.12
N ARG A 290 11.48 -15.22 0.14
CA ARG A 290 12.54 -16.08 0.69
C ARG A 290 12.01 -16.97 1.81
N LEU A 291 11.89 -18.26 1.58
CA LEU A 291 11.52 -19.24 2.61
C LEU A 291 12.78 -19.80 3.27
N LEU A 292 13.08 -19.39 4.51
CA LEU A 292 14.25 -19.80 5.28
C LEU A 292 13.88 -20.97 6.18
N VAL A 293 14.13 -22.20 5.76
CA VAL A 293 13.63 -23.42 6.44
C VAL A 293 14.75 -24.16 7.14
N HIS A 294 14.57 -24.43 8.45
CA HIS A 294 15.57 -25.14 9.25
C HIS A 294 15.85 -26.56 8.72
N ALA A 295 17.12 -26.96 8.71
CA ALA A 295 17.58 -28.22 8.11
C ALA A 295 16.87 -29.45 8.64
N ASP A 296 16.52 -29.49 9.93
CA ASP A 296 15.88 -30.64 10.59
C ASP A 296 14.48 -30.94 10.07
N ILE A 297 13.78 -29.92 9.52
CA ILE A 297 12.40 -30.03 9.03
C ILE A 297 12.27 -29.74 7.53
N HIS A 298 13.37 -29.36 6.88
CA HIS A 298 13.39 -28.88 5.49
C HIS A 298 12.72 -29.87 4.52
N ASP A 299 13.10 -31.13 4.55
CA ASP A 299 12.64 -32.11 3.56
C ASP A 299 11.15 -32.44 3.76
N GLU A 300 10.68 -32.47 5.01
CA GLU A 300 9.25 -32.62 5.34
C GLU A 300 8.46 -31.39 4.87
N PHE A 301 8.94 -30.18 5.19
CA PHE A 301 8.31 -28.93 4.77
C PHE A 301 8.19 -28.85 3.24
N VAL A 302 9.28 -29.10 2.52
CA VAL A 302 9.32 -29.10 1.05
C VAL A 302 8.34 -30.11 0.45
N SER A 303 8.30 -31.33 1.01
CA SER A 303 7.37 -32.37 0.56
C SER A 303 5.91 -31.95 0.72
N LYS A 304 5.55 -31.40 1.88
CA LYS A 304 4.19 -30.91 2.17
C LYS A 304 3.83 -29.71 1.30
N LEU A 305 4.74 -28.73 1.13
CA LEU A 305 4.51 -27.55 0.29
C LEU A 305 4.27 -27.96 -1.17
N LYS A 306 5.08 -28.90 -1.71
CA LYS A 306 4.88 -29.45 -3.05
C LYS A 306 3.54 -30.15 -3.19
N ALA A 307 3.15 -30.97 -2.20
CA ALA A 307 1.87 -31.67 -2.20
C ALA A 307 0.69 -30.66 -2.21
N ARG A 308 0.75 -29.61 -1.39
CA ARG A 308 -0.30 -28.58 -1.32
C ARG A 308 -0.35 -27.74 -2.61
N ALA A 309 0.80 -27.31 -3.13
CA ALA A 309 0.88 -26.53 -4.37
C ALA A 309 0.37 -27.31 -5.60
N SER A 310 0.55 -28.64 -5.61
CA SER A 310 0.02 -29.49 -6.70
C SER A 310 -1.50 -29.55 -6.76
N GLN A 311 -2.19 -29.13 -5.70
CA GLN A 311 -3.65 -29.08 -5.61
C GLN A 311 -4.22 -27.70 -5.94
N LEU A 312 -3.35 -26.68 -6.13
CA LEU A 312 -3.78 -25.32 -6.41
C LEU A 312 -4.51 -25.22 -7.76
N ARG A 313 -5.73 -24.72 -7.74
CA ARG A 313 -6.52 -24.52 -8.96
C ARG A 313 -6.17 -23.17 -9.59
N ILE A 314 -5.38 -23.26 -10.66
CA ILE A 314 -4.86 -22.11 -11.41
C ILE A 314 -5.64 -22.00 -12.71
N GLY A 315 -6.26 -20.86 -12.97
CA GLY A 315 -7.06 -20.70 -14.18
C GLY A 315 -7.88 -19.42 -14.23
N ASP A 316 -9.04 -19.50 -14.88
CA ASP A 316 -9.97 -18.39 -15.05
C ASP A 316 -10.34 -17.76 -13.70
N PRO A 317 -9.95 -16.49 -13.44
CA PRO A 317 -10.21 -15.84 -12.18
C PRO A 317 -11.70 -15.59 -11.91
N GLY A 318 -12.56 -15.65 -12.93
CA GLY A 318 -14.01 -15.50 -12.81
C GLY A 318 -14.75 -16.75 -12.31
N LEU A 319 -14.07 -17.88 -12.10
CA LEU A 319 -14.66 -19.07 -11.55
C LEU A 319 -14.50 -19.10 -10.02
N ASP A 320 -15.56 -19.47 -9.31
CA ASP A 320 -15.60 -19.47 -7.84
C ASP A 320 -14.58 -20.40 -7.18
N ASP A 321 -14.12 -21.44 -7.87
CA ASP A 321 -13.17 -22.43 -7.36
C ASP A 321 -11.71 -22.17 -7.79
N THR A 322 -11.44 -21.13 -8.55
CA THR A 322 -10.07 -20.72 -8.90
C THR A 322 -9.38 -20.13 -7.67
N GLU A 323 -8.17 -20.63 -7.37
CA GLU A 323 -7.36 -20.17 -6.22
C GLU A 323 -6.21 -19.24 -6.65
N MET A 324 -5.78 -19.28 -7.90
CA MET A 324 -4.75 -18.37 -8.43
C MET A 324 -5.07 -17.96 -9.87
N GLY A 325 -5.11 -16.67 -10.14
CA GLY A 325 -5.30 -16.06 -11.43
C GLY A 325 -3.98 -15.77 -12.17
N PRO A 326 -4.03 -14.96 -13.26
CA PRO A 326 -2.86 -14.58 -14.05
C PRO A 326 -2.04 -13.48 -13.37
N LEU A 327 -0.80 -13.29 -13.83
CA LEU A 327 -0.05 -12.05 -13.63
C LEU A 327 -0.72 -10.91 -14.39
N ARG A 328 -0.56 -9.67 -13.90
CA ARG A 328 -1.26 -8.52 -14.49
C ARG A 328 -0.63 -8.06 -15.81
N ASN A 329 0.67 -8.19 -15.99
CA ASN A 329 1.36 -7.63 -17.14
C ASN A 329 2.61 -8.44 -17.55
N SER A 330 3.03 -8.23 -18.81
CA SER A 330 4.17 -8.92 -19.40
C SER A 330 5.52 -8.56 -18.79
N ALA A 331 5.66 -7.36 -18.21
CA ALA A 331 6.91 -6.97 -17.56
C ALA A 331 7.14 -7.77 -16.27
N THR A 332 6.07 -7.97 -15.48
CA THR A 332 6.11 -8.85 -14.29
C THR A 332 6.39 -10.30 -14.72
N LEU A 333 5.69 -10.81 -15.72
CA LEU A 333 5.95 -12.16 -16.25
C LEU A 333 7.41 -12.32 -16.69
N GLY A 334 7.94 -11.36 -17.44
CA GLY A 334 9.34 -11.39 -17.92
C GLY A 334 10.34 -11.49 -16.76
N ARG A 335 10.14 -10.71 -15.69
CA ARG A 335 11.00 -10.76 -14.49
C ARG A 335 10.90 -12.11 -13.76
N VAL A 336 9.69 -12.66 -13.61
CA VAL A 336 9.51 -13.98 -12.98
C VAL A 336 10.26 -15.05 -13.77
N VAL A 337 10.12 -15.06 -15.10
CA VAL A 337 10.83 -16.00 -15.97
C VAL A 337 12.34 -15.83 -15.85
N GLU A 338 12.83 -14.59 -15.90
CA GLU A 338 14.28 -14.30 -15.79
C GLU A 338 14.85 -14.80 -14.46
N HIS A 339 14.24 -14.46 -13.33
CA HIS A 339 14.71 -14.88 -12.00
C HIS A 339 14.70 -16.40 -11.83
N VAL A 340 13.65 -17.08 -12.31
CA VAL A 340 13.54 -18.55 -12.21
C VAL A 340 14.57 -19.24 -13.10
N GLU A 341 14.79 -18.79 -14.34
CA GLU A 341 15.78 -19.39 -15.24
C GLU A 341 17.21 -19.10 -14.80
N GLU A 342 17.48 -17.92 -14.24
CA GLU A 342 18.79 -17.62 -13.65
C GLU A 342 19.07 -18.54 -12.43
N ALA A 343 18.09 -18.72 -11.54
CA ALA A 343 18.23 -19.64 -10.41
C ALA A 343 18.47 -21.09 -10.87
N ARG A 344 17.76 -21.53 -11.93
CA ARG A 344 17.98 -22.84 -12.57
C ARG A 344 19.41 -22.99 -13.06
N ALA A 345 19.92 -21.99 -13.77
CA ALA A 345 21.27 -22.01 -14.30
C ALA A 345 22.34 -22.01 -13.19
N GLN A 346 22.01 -21.51 -11.99
CA GLN A 346 22.87 -21.51 -10.81
C GLN A 346 22.70 -22.79 -9.95
N GLY A 347 21.88 -23.76 -10.40
CA GLY A 347 21.76 -25.06 -9.76
C GLY A 347 20.56 -25.25 -8.85
N ALA A 348 19.62 -24.32 -8.82
CA ALA A 348 18.35 -24.53 -8.11
C ALA A 348 17.49 -25.58 -8.83
N GLU A 349 16.85 -26.45 -8.04
CA GLU A 349 15.85 -27.41 -8.54
C GLU A 349 14.47 -26.76 -8.59
N ILE A 350 13.79 -26.87 -9.73
CA ILE A 350 12.52 -26.20 -9.96
C ILE A 350 11.39 -27.22 -10.11
N THR A 351 10.33 -27.03 -9.35
CA THR A 351 9.08 -27.77 -9.45
C THR A 351 7.95 -26.82 -9.76
N GLN A 352 7.16 -27.09 -10.81
CA GLN A 352 6.12 -26.21 -11.30
C GLN A 352 4.78 -26.93 -11.38
N TYR A 353 3.68 -26.24 -11.01
CA TYR A 353 2.32 -26.74 -11.07
C TYR A 353 1.40 -25.70 -11.73
N GLY A 354 0.67 -26.11 -12.74
CA GLY A 354 -0.28 -25.28 -13.47
C GLY A 354 0.17 -24.85 -14.87
N PRO A 355 -0.64 -24.07 -15.56
CA PRO A 355 -0.38 -23.65 -16.93
C PRO A 355 0.71 -22.57 -17.02
N GLN A 356 1.38 -22.54 -18.18
CA GLN A 356 2.24 -21.44 -18.62
C GLN A 356 1.76 -20.98 -19.98
N GLU A 357 0.76 -20.10 -19.99
CA GLU A 357 0.14 -19.59 -21.21
C GLU A 357 -0.31 -18.14 -20.99
N GLY A 358 -0.04 -17.27 -21.97
CA GLY A 358 -0.36 -15.85 -21.87
C GLY A 358 0.32 -15.22 -20.66
N LEU A 359 -0.47 -14.68 -19.73
CA LEU A 359 0.02 -14.12 -18.46
C LEU A 359 -0.11 -15.08 -17.27
N PHE A 360 -0.57 -16.33 -17.51
CA PHE A 360 -0.54 -17.36 -16.48
C PHE A 360 0.87 -17.91 -16.31
N TYR A 361 1.33 -17.95 -15.08
CA TYR A 361 2.60 -18.56 -14.70
C TYR A 361 2.35 -19.62 -13.61
N PRO A 362 2.97 -20.82 -13.72
CA PRO A 362 2.72 -21.89 -12.77
C PRO A 362 3.22 -21.56 -11.37
N ALA A 363 2.53 -22.08 -10.35
CA ALA A 363 3.05 -22.05 -8.99
C ALA A 363 4.41 -22.78 -8.95
N THR A 364 5.46 -22.04 -8.63
CA THR A 364 6.84 -22.50 -8.79
C THR A 364 7.57 -22.57 -7.46
N ILE A 365 8.05 -23.77 -7.12
CA ILE A 365 8.85 -24.03 -5.91
C ILE A 365 10.29 -24.26 -6.34
N LEU A 366 11.23 -23.53 -5.72
CA LEU A 366 12.65 -23.67 -5.96
C LEU A 366 13.34 -24.19 -4.69
N THR A 367 14.12 -25.28 -4.83
CA THR A 367 14.96 -25.82 -3.75
C THR A 367 16.44 -25.67 -4.11
N GLY A 368 17.33 -25.69 -3.13
CA GLY A 368 18.75 -25.46 -3.35
C GLY A 368 19.07 -23.99 -3.69
N VAL A 369 18.17 -23.07 -3.35
CA VAL A 369 18.42 -21.63 -3.51
C VAL A 369 19.46 -21.19 -2.49
N THR A 370 20.40 -20.33 -2.93
CA THR A 370 21.39 -19.70 -2.05
C THR A 370 21.13 -18.21 -1.90
N PRO A 371 21.62 -17.59 -0.81
CA PRO A 371 21.40 -16.14 -0.57
C PRO A 371 22.02 -15.23 -1.65
N GLU A 372 22.93 -15.75 -2.49
CA GLU A 372 23.61 -15.00 -3.55
C GLU A 372 22.81 -14.93 -4.84
N MET A 373 21.84 -15.83 -5.05
CA MET A 373 20.99 -15.87 -6.24
C MET A 373 20.11 -14.62 -6.33
N THR A 374 19.87 -14.12 -7.53
CA THR A 374 19.04 -12.92 -7.79
C THR A 374 17.65 -13.06 -7.17
N ILE A 375 17.02 -14.24 -7.34
CA ILE A 375 15.69 -14.54 -6.79
C ILE A 375 15.62 -14.48 -5.23
N ALA A 376 16.76 -14.54 -4.54
CA ALA A 376 16.85 -14.38 -3.09
C ALA A 376 17.21 -12.95 -2.66
N ARG A 377 17.50 -12.04 -3.60
CA ARG A 377 18.00 -10.69 -3.34
C ARG A 377 17.14 -9.57 -3.89
N GLU A 378 16.34 -9.88 -4.90
CA GLU A 378 15.46 -8.93 -5.59
C GLU A 378 14.02 -9.41 -5.53
N GLU A 379 13.10 -8.48 -5.43
CA GLU A 379 11.66 -8.75 -5.44
C GLU A 379 11.23 -9.33 -6.79
N THR A 380 10.72 -10.56 -6.79
CA THR A 380 10.23 -11.23 -8.00
C THR A 380 8.81 -10.79 -8.36
N PHE A 381 7.96 -10.64 -7.35
CA PHE A 381 6.56 -10.20 -7.49
C PHE A 381 5.74 -11.16 -8.35
N GLY A 382 5.89 -12.46 -8.12
CA GLY A 382 5.26 -13.53 -8.87
C GLY A 382 5.10 -14.82 -8.07
N PRO A 383 4.43 -15.86 -8.64
CA PRO A 383 4.06 -17.07 -7.89
C PRO A 383 5.25 -18.02 -7.72
N VAL A 384 6.24 -17.60 -6.96
CA VAL A 384 7.47 -18.33 -6.70
C VAL A 384 7.72 -18.50 -5.20
N ALA A 385 8.21 -19.66 -4.81
CA ALA A 385 8.59 -20.02 -3.44
C ALA A 385 10.07 -20.46 -3.40
N PRO A 386 11.02 -19.54 -3.30
CA PRO A 386 12.45 -19.87 -3.20
C PRO A 386 12.78 -20.33 -1.79
N ILE A 387 13.28 -21.56 -1.65
CA ILE A 387 13.58 -22.19 -0.36
C ILE A 387 15.08 -22.24 -0.13
N ILE A 388 15.52 -21.61 0.96
CA ILE A 388 16.89 -21.61 1.45
C ILE A 388 16.94 -22.46 2.72
N LYS A 389 17.80 -23.47 2.74
CA LYS A 389 18.04 -24.31 3.91
C LYS A 389 18.94 -23.55 4.89
N ILE A 390 18.51 -23.44 6.14
CA ILE A 390 19.28 -22.82 7.22
C ILE A 390 19.61 -23.86 8.33
N SER A 391 20.71 -23.65 9.04
CA SER A 391 21.20 -24.54 10.09
C SER A 391 21.06 -23.96 11.50
N SER A 392 20.77 -22.67 11.61
CA SER A 392 20.70 -21.97 12.91
C SER A 392 19.89 -20.70 12.86
N ILE A 393 19.41 -20.23 14.03
CA ILE A 393 18.72 -18.97 14.19
C ILE A 393 19.61 -17.76 13.81
N PRO A 394 20.90 -17.68 14.21
CA PRO A 394 21.76 -16.59 13.79
C PRO A 394 21.93 -16.50 12.26
N GLU A 395 22.00 -17.64 11.57
CA GLU A 395 22.06 -17.68 10.10
C GLU A 395 20.76 -17.16 9.49
N ALA A 396 19.60 -17.58 9.99
CA ALA A 396 18.31 -17.08 9.55
C ALA A 396 18.21 -15.56 9.66
N ILE A 397 18.59 -15.00 10.80
CA ILE A 397 18.60 -13.55 11.05
C ILE A 397 19.57 -12.84 10.09
N ALA A 398 20.77 -13.40 9.89
CA ALA A 398 21.76 -12.82 8.99
C ALA A 398 21.26 -12.78 7.54
N ILE A 399 20.66 -13.87 7.04
CA ILE A 399 20.08 -13.92 5.70
C ILE A 399 18.87 -12.97 5.59
N ALA A 400 17.96 -12.98 6.55
CA ALA A 400 16.79 -12.12 6.55
C ALA A 400 17.19 -10.63 6.48
N ASN A 401 18.18 -10.23 7.26
CA ASN A 401 18.67 -8.83 7.34
C ASN A 401 19.71 -8.47 6.26
N SER A 402 20.08 -9.38 5.35
CA SER A 402 21.10 -9.10 4.32
C SER A 402 20.62 -8.14 3.24
N SER A 403 19.32 -8.00 3.07
CA SER A 403 18.71 -7.08 2.12
C SER A 403 18.61 -5.66 2.67
N LYS A 404 18.49 -4.69 1.76
CA LYS A 404 18.14 -3.30 2.11
C LYS A 404 16.64 -3.05 2.18
N LEU A 405 15.85 -4.04 1.80
CA LEU A 405 14.39 -4.05 1.95
C LEU A 405 14.04 -4.52 3.37
N GLY A 406 12.89 -4.10 3.87
CA GLY A 406 12.47 -4.43 5.23
C GLY A 406 11.00 -4.06 5.45
N LEU A 407 10.09 -4.58 4.59
CA LEU A 407 8.67 -4.31 4.74
C LEU A 407 8.08 -5.21 5.83
N ILE A 408 8.03 -6.50 5.60
CA ILE A 408 7.45 -7.48 6.51
C ILE A 408 8.31 -8.75 6.55
N ALA A 409 8.29 -9.44 7.69
CA ALA A 409 8.85 -10.78 7.87
C ALA A 409 7.82 -11.69 8.56
N SER A 410 7.92 -12.99 8.34
CA SER A 410 7.16 -14.01 9.05
C SER A 410 8.10 -14.97 9.77
N LEU A 411 7.75 -15.40 10.99
CA LEU A 411 8.52 -16.32 11.80
C LEU A 411 7.62 -17.38 12.40
N TRP A 412 7.97 -18.64 12.18
CA TRP A 412 7.26 -19.82 12.68
C TRP A 412 8.08 -20.54 13.74
N THR A 413 7.61 -20.56 14.98
CA THR A 413 8.22 -21.23 16.14
C THR A 413 7.19 -21.42 17.25
N ARG A 414 7.35 -22.47 18.07
CA ARG A 414 6.51 -22.67 19.27
C ARG A 414 7.13 -22.07 20.54
N ASP A 415 8.38 -21.64 20.49
CA ASP A 415 9.07 -21.05 21.64
C ASP A 415 8.88 -19.53 21.71
N LEU A 416 8.13 -19.07 22.71
CA LEU A 416 7.82 -17.64 22.89
C LEU A 416 9.07 -16.77 23.06
N ALA A 417 10.09 -17.29 23.75
CA ALA A 417 11.32 -16.50 23.98
C ALA A 417 12.12 -16.35 22.69
N THR A 418 12.16 -17.36 21.86
CA THR A 418 12.76 -17.33 20.52
C THR A 418 11.96 -16.39 19.61
N ALA A 419 10.63 -16.48 19.62
CA ALA A 419 9.76 -15.59 18.84
C ALA A 419 10.05 -14.11 19.16
N TRP A 420 10.16 -13.76 20.44
CA TRP A 420 10.45 -12.41 20.87
C TRP A 420 11.85 -11.94 20.43
N ARG A 421 12.90 -12.74 20.73
CA ARG A 421 14.29 -12.37 20.42
C ARG A 421 14.55 -12.27 18.92
N VAL A 422 14.01 -13.17 18.13
CA VAL A 422 14.15 -13.13 16.66
C VAL A 422 13.36 -11.96 16.11
N GLY A 423 12.12 -11.73 16.59
CA GLY A 423 11.31 -10.60 16.18
C GLY A 423 12.00 -9.25 16.41
N GLU A 424 12.67 -9.05 17.56
CA GLU A 424 13.46 -7.84 17.85
C GLU A 424 14.72 -7.72 16.97
N ALA A 425 15.31 -8.84 16.54
CA ALA A 425 16.53 -8.85 15.75
C ALA A 425 16.29 -8.61 14.25
N LEU A 426 15.08 -8.86 13.75
CA LEU A 426 14.72 -8.65 12.36
C LEU A 426 14.52 -7.15 12.05
N GLN A 427 15.15 -6.66 10.96
CA GLN A 427 15.13 -5.25 10.56
C GLN A 427 13.96 -4.95 9.62
N HIS A 428 12.75 -5.38 9.97
CA HIS A 428 11.54 -5.21 9.19
C HIS A 428 10.54 -4.31 9.93
N GLY A 429 9.68 -3.64 9.18
CA GLY A 429 8.64 -2.77 9.74
C GLY A 429 7.58 -3.54 10.52
N THR A 430 7.29 -4.77 10.07
CA THR A 430 6.38 -5.71 10.74
C THR A 430 7.03 -7.09 10.79
N VAL A 431 6.80 -7.83 11.90
CA VAL A 431 7.19 -9.24 12.03
C VAL A 431 5.98 -10.02 12.51
N ASN A 432 5.44 -10.87 11.67
CA ASN A 432 4.33 -11.75 11.99
C ASN A 432 4.85 -13.05 12.64
N ILE A 433 4.28 -13.42 13.76
CA ILE A 433 4.68 -14.64 14.49
C ILE A 433 3.60 -15.71 14.33
N ASN A 434 3.97 -16.87 13.77
CA ASN A 434 3.06 -17.97 13.45
C ASN A 434 1.87 -17.53 12.58
N GLU A 435 2.16 -16.62 11.66
CA GLU A 435 1.20 -16.08 10.73
C GLU A 435 1.89 -15.80 9.37
N THR A 436 1.13 -15.77 8.28
CA THR A 436 1.62 -15.45 6.95
C THR A 436 2.21 -14.04 6.89
N SER A 437 3.15 -13.80 5.98
CA SER A 437 3.65 -12.45 5.73
C SER A 437 2.59 -11.52 5.12
N ASN A 438 1.53 -12.05 4.56
CA ASN A 438 0.42 -11.28 3.97
C ASN A 438 -0.63 -10.80 4.99
N TYR A 439 -0.45 -11.10 6.30
CA TYR A 439 -1.35 -10.58 7.32
C TYR A 439 -0.96 -9.16 7.75
N TRP A 440 -1.95 -8.28 7.81
CA TRP A 440 -1.87 -6.94 8.37
C TRP A 440 -3.23 -6.51 8.92
N ASP A 441 -3.25 -5.54 9.81
CA ASP A 441 -4.47 -5.03 10.45
C ASP A 441 -4.60 -3.53 10.24
N GLN A 442 -5.79 -3.06 9.88
CA GLN A 442 -6.06 -1.64 9.59
C GLN A 442 -5.94 -0.72 10.82
N LEU A 443 -5.87 -1.25 12.04
CA LEU A 443 -5.66 -0.47 13.26
C LEU A 443 -4.20 -0.37 13.67
N ALA A 444 -3.31 -1.17 13.04
CA ALA A 444 -1.88 -1.18 13.31
C ALA A 444 -1.11 -0.36 12.26
N PRO A 445 0.06 0.22 12.61
CA PRO A 445 0.89 0.90 11.62
C PRO A 445 1.47 -0.12 10.64
N PHE A 446 1.30 0.13 9.34
CA PHE A 446 1.89 -0.65 8.27
C PHE A 446 2.97 0.16 7.55
N GLY A 447 4.08 -0.47 7.18
CA GLY A 447 5.12 0.15 6.37
C GLY A 447 6.52 -0.35 6.64
N GLY A 448 7.39 -0.15 5.64
CA GLY A 448 8.73 -0.68 5.62
C GLY A 448 9.81 0.19 6.26
N THR A 449 10.97 -0.42 6.42
CA THR A 449 12.24 0.23 6.79
C THR A 449 13.19 0.23 5.60
N GLY A 450 14.25 1.02 5.67
CA GLY A 450 15.28 1.06 4.63
C GLY A 450 14.74 1.45 3.26
N ASN A 451 14.94 0.57 2.27
CA ASN A 451 14.47 0.80 0.89
C ASN A 451 13.01 0.39 0.66
N SER A 452 12.32 -0.12 1.67
CA SER A 452 10.90 -0.49 1.58
C SER A 452 9.95 0.64 1.91
N GLY A 453 10.43 1.79 2.39
CA GLY A 453 9.53 2.92 2.54
C GLY A 453 9.96 4.00 3.50
N VAL A 454 9.10 5.02 3.60
CA VAL A 454 9.23 6.17 4.50
C VAL A 454 7.86 6.50 5.09
N GLY A 455 7.74 6.48 6.38
CA GLY A 455 6.47 6.69 7.08
C GLY A 455 5.78 5.37 7.45
N ARG A 456 4.53 5.49 7.86
CA ARG A 456 3.63 4.36 8.15
C ARG A 456 2.25 4.68 7.65
N GLU A 457 1.64 3.73 6.96
CA GLU A 457 0.22 3.74 6.62
C GLU A 457 -0.63 3.34 7.82
N LEU A 458 -1.93 3.51 7.66
CA LEU A 458 -2.98 3.15 8.60
C LEU A 458 -2.95 3.92 9.93
N SER A 459 -4.09 3.95 10.59
CA SER A 459 -4.33 4.52 11.90
C SER A 459 -3.83 5.99 12.07
N GLN A 460 -3.55 6.41 13.28
CA GLN A 460 -3.10 7.78 13.59
C GLN A 460 -1.81 8.19 12.91
N TRP A 461 -0.89 7.24 12.61
CA TRP A 461 0.40 7.57 11.98
C TRP A 461 0.23 8.11 10.56
N PHE A 462 -0.80 7.65 9.84
CA PHE A 462 -1.14 8.21 8.54
C PHE A 462 -1.60 9.68 8.67
N LEU A 463 -2.48 9.96 9.65
CA LEU A 463 -2.96 11.32 9.90
C LEU A 463 -1.83 12.27 10.32
N GLU A 464 -0.91 11.80 11.17
CA GLU A 464 0.27 12.58 11.58
C GLU A 464 1.16 12.95 10.38
N ARG A 465 1.24 12.06 9.37
CA ARG A 465 2.07 12.30 8.19
C ARG A 465 1.49 13.37 7.26
N PHE A 466 0.16 13.45 7.18
CA PHE A 466 -0.55 14.39 6.30
C PHE A 466 -1.23 15.54 7.05
N THR A 467 -0.75 15.83 8.24
CA THR A 467 -1.09 17.04 9.00
C THR A 467 0.17 17.72 9.52
N GLU A 468 0.10 19.04 9.73
CA GLU A 468 1.14 19.81 10.36
C GLU A 468 0.76 20.17 11.79
N GLN A 469 1.73 20.09 12.69
CA GLN A 469 1.57 20.55 14.06
C GLN A 469 1.69 22.07 14.15
N LYS A 470 0.72 22.70 14.81
CA LYS A 470 0.70 24.14 15.07
C LYS A 470 0.55 24.38 16.55
N LEU A 471 1.55 25.03 17.15
CA LEU A 471 1.50 25.44 18.56
C LEU A 471 0.88 26.82 18.70
N LEU A 472 -0.20 26.92 19.45
CA LEU A 472 -0.81 28.19 19.89
C LEU A 472 -0.35 28.48 21.30
N VAL A 473 0.18 29.70 21.50
CA VAL A 473 0.66 30.17 22.82
C VAL A 473 -0.25 31.29 23.29
N PHE A 474 -1.02 31.03 24.32
CA PHE A 474 -1.86 32.04 24.97
C PHE A 474 -1.13 32.63 26.16
N ASP A 475 -0.96 33.94 26.19
CA ASP A 475 -0.49 34.70 27.32
C ASP A 475 -1.71 35.20 28.12
N LEU A 476 -1.95 34.64 29.31
CA LEU A 476 -3.09 34.97 30.16
C LEU A 476 -2.75 35.98 31.26
N GLY A 477 -1.53 36.44 31.28
CA GLY A 477 -1.02 37.21 32.41
C GLY A 477 -0.79 38.68 32.17
N ASP A 478 -0.34 39.31 33.23
CA ASP A 478 -0.08 40.70 33.32
C ASP A 478 1.07 41.14 32.37
N THR A 479 0.73 41.99 31.42
CA THR A 479 1.70 42.54 30.46
C THR A 479 2.74 43.45 31.11
N GLU A 480 2.44 44.08 32.29
CA GLU A 480 3.39 44.97 32.99
C GLU A 480 4.61 44.20 33.51
N VAL A 481 4.45 43.01 34.07
CA VAL A 481 5.54 42.16 34.53
C VAL A 481 6.49 41.78 33.38
N ARG A 482 5.99 41.60 32.22
CA ARG A 482 6.76 41.23 31.03
C ARG A 482 7.64 42.34 30.49
N TYR A 483 7.14 43.58 30.47
CA TYR A 483 7.90 44.72 29.97
C TYR A 483 8.94 45.20 30.98
N ASN A 484 8.65 45.17 32.27
CA ASN A 484 9.60 45.55 33.32
C ASN A 484 10.83 44.62 33.38
N ARG A 485 10.65 43.30 33.22
CA ARG A 485 11.77 42.34 33.13
C ARG A 485 12.70 42.55 31.96
N ARG A 486 12.16 42.95 30.78
CA ARG A 486 12.98 43.30 29.62
C ARG A 486 13.78 44.57 29.84
N ALA A 487 13.22 45.56 30.54
CA ALA A 487 13.90 46.80 30.90
C ALA A 487 15.05 46.58 31.92
N GLU A 488 14.96 45.54 32.75
CA GLU A 488 15.97 45.15 33.73
C GLU A 488 17.04 44.17 33.19
N GLY A 489 17.07 43.90 31.87
CA GLY A 489 18.07 43.05 31.23
C GLY A 489 17.97 41.54 31.50
N GLY A 490 16.85 41.08 32.06
CA GLY A 490 16.57 39.64 32.26
C GLY A 490 15.90 39.02 31.06
N TRP A 491 16.51 37.99 30.49
CA TRP A 491 15.89 37.08 29.52
C TRP A 491 14.94 36.13 30.22
#